data_19ac755308757d0995eea70cb44a255d
#
_entry.id   19ac755308757d0995eea70cb44a255d
#
_cell.length_a   1.000
_cell.length_b   1.000
_cell.length_c   1.000
_cell.angle_alpha   90.00
_cell.angle_beta   90.00
_cell.angle_gamma   90.00
#
_symmetry.space_group_name_H-M   'P 1'
#
loop_
_entity.id
_entity.type
_entity.pdbx_description
1 polymer ?
#
loop_
_entity_poly.entity_id
_entity_poly.type
_entity_poly.pdbx_seq_one_letter_code
_entity_poly.pdbx_strand_id
1 'polypeptide(L)'
;MNNLNLVDSFAEFKEFKNIDRETMMGILEDVFKSVMLKRHGDESKFDVIINVEKGDLEIWRNREIVPDGEVEDENLEIELSEAIKIEDDFEVGEEVSEEIDIFEFGRRNILALRQNLQSRILDMEKDHVYQKYKERVGDIITGEIYQIWKREILVIDDEDNELILPKEQQIPTDRFKKGDQLRAVVYKVDMRGNSPRIILSRTASEFLERLFEQEVPEVFDGLITIKKIVREPGERAKVAVESYDDRIDPVGACVGMKGARIHTIVRELKNENIDVINYTANDQLLIQRALSPAKISSITLDTENMKADVFLKPDQVSLAIGKGGHNIKLASKLTEFEIDVYRESDADIDDVDLEEFADEIDHWILDQLKGIGCDTARSVLDIDKSDLVKRTDLEEETIDHVLKIIKDELE
;
A
#
# COMPACT_ATOMS: atom_id res chain seq x y z
N MET A 1 -40.96 20.63 28.91
CA MET A 1 -39.50 20.80 29.01
C MET A 1 -38.79 19.53 28.64
N ASN A 2 -38.78 19.09 27.40
CA ASN A 2 -37.92 17.99 26.94
C ASN A 2 -37.96 17.79 25.39
N ASN A 3 -38.48 18.79 24.64
CA ASN A 3 -38.41 18.75 23.15
C ASN A 3 -36.99 19.01 22.61
N LEU A 4 -36.04 19.42 23.48
CA LEU A 4 -34.71 19.84 23.08
C LEU A 4 -33.76 18.70 22.69
N ASN A 5 -33.96 17.47 23.18
CA ASN A 5 -32.90 16.43 23.03
C ASN A 5 -32.87 15.71 21.68
N LEU A 6 -33.96 15.63 20.94
CA LEU A 6 -33.95 15.02 19.60
C LEU A 6 -33.62 16.06 18.53
N VAL A 7 -34.20 17.25 18.62
CA VAL A 7 -33.91 18.40 17.72
C VAL A 7 -32.45 18.86 17.91
N ASP A 8 -31.96 18.88 19.15
CA ASP A 8 -30.55 19.18 19.44
C ASP A 8 -29.61 18.07 18.87
N SER A 9 -30.05 16.80 18.94
CA SER A 9 -29.32 15.71 18.29
C SER A 9 -29.30 15.84 16.77
N PHE A 10 -30.40 16.28 16.14
CA PHE A 10 -30.42 16.59 14.69
C PHE A 10 -29.56 17.79 14.34
N ALA A 11 -29.41 18.79 15.21
CA ALA A 11 -28.50 19.90 15.02
C ALA A 11 -27.02 19.45 15.12
N GLU A 12 -26.71 18.55 16.05
CA GLU A 12 -25.39 17.89 16.14
C GLU A 12 -25.07 17.12 14.85
N PHE A 13 -26.05 16.46 14.23
CA PHE A 13 -25.87 15.75 12.95
C PHE A 13 -25.63 16.66 11.75
N LYS A 14 -26.00 17.94 11.78
CA LYS A 14 -25.62 18.94 10.77
C LYS A 14 -24.11 19.22 10.72
N GLU A 15 -23.38 18.92 11.77
CA GLU A 15 -21.93 19.11 11.85
C GLU A 15 -21.11 17.97 11.20
N PHE A 16 -21.74 16.84 10.85
CA PHE A 16 -21.08 15.79 10.09
C PHE A 16 -20.80 16.25 8.65
N LYS A 17 -19.57 16.67 8.41
CA LYS A 17 -19.13 17.46 7.24
C LYS A 17 -19.22 16.76 5.88
N ASN A 18 -19.51 15.44 5.82
CA ASN A 18 -19.32 14.64 4.60
C ASN A 18 -20.53 13.78 4.19
N ILE A 19 -21.69 13.95 4.79
CA ILE A 19 -22.90 13.20 4.40
C ILE A 19 -23.88 14.16 3.71
N ASP A 20 -24.26 13.81 2.47
CA ASP A 20 -25.26 14.58 1.75
C ASP A 20 -26.65 14.44 2.39
N ARG A 21 -27.53 15.42 2.10
CA ARG A 21 -28.84 15.54 2.73
C ARG A 21 -29.74 14.33 2.42
N GLU A 22 -29.70 13.81 1.20
CA GLU A 22 -30.56 12.70 0.76
C GLU A 22 -30.16 11.42 1.47
N THR A 23 -28.87 11.16 1.58
CA THR A 23 -28.31 10.02 2.31
C THR A 23 -28.66 10.08 3.81
N MET A 24 -28.56 11.27 4.42
CA MET A 24 -28.95 11.46 5.83
C MET A 24 -30.45 11.16 6.04
N MET A 25 -31.30 11.59 5.14
CA MET A 25 -32.74 11.30 5.20
C MET A 25 -33.00 9.80 5.09
N GLY A 26 -32.38 9.11 4.15
CA GLY A 26 -32.49 7.65 4.02
C GLY A 26 -32.09 6.91 5.28
N ILE A 27 -30.99 7.31 5.94
CA ILE A 27 -30.56 6.70 7.21
C ILE A 27 -31.60 6.90 8.30
N LEU A 28 -32.13 8.12 8.42
CA LEU A 28 -33.14 8.44 9.42
C LEU A 28 -34.39 7.60 9.20
N GLU A 29 -34.89 7.51 7.97
CA GLU A 29 -36.03 6.66 7.61
C GLU A 29 -35.78 5.19 7.97
N ASP A 30 -34.64 4.62 7.59
CA ASP A 30 -34.28 3.22 7.86
C ASP A 30 -34.20 2.92 9.34
N VAL A 31 -33.61 3.84 10.12
CA VAL A 31 -33.51 3.68 11.59
C VAL A 31 -34.88 3.73 12.23
N PHE A 32 -35.75 4.65 11.82
CA PHE A 32 -37.11 4.72 12.33
C PHE A 32 -37.92 3.50 11.93
N LYS A 33 -37.90 3.07 10.65
CA LYS A 33 -38.56 1.85 10.18
C LYS A 33 -38.10 0.62 10.98
N SER A 34 -36.78 0.49 11.22
CA SER A 34 -36.22 -0.59 12.04
C SER A 34 -36.73 -0.63 13.48
N VAL A 35 -37.01 0.54 14.06
CA VAL A 35 -37.60 0.61 15.43
C VAL A 35 -39.09 0.27 15.39
N MET A 36 -39.81 0.70 14.34
CA MET A 36 -41.22 0.32 14.13
C MET A 36 -41.37 -1.17 13.94
N LEU A 37 -40.54 -1.79 13.10
CA LEU A 37 -40.53 -3.24 12.89
C LEU A 37 -40.36 -4.01 14.20
N LYS A 38 -39.44 -3.59 15.07
CA LYS A 38 -39.19 -4.23 16.35
C LYS A 38 -40.35 -4.10 17.33
N ARG A 39 -41.13 -3.03 17.25
CA ARG A 39 -42.23 -2.76 18.19
C ARG A 39 -43.56 -3.31 17.71
N HIS A 40 -43.82 -3.20 16.40
CA HIS A 40 -45.14 -3.45 15.81
C HIS A 40 -45.14 -4.66 14.86
N GLY A 41 -43.97 -5.24 14.55
CA GLY A 41 -43.84 -6.45 13.72
C GLY A 41 -43.93 -6.23 12.20
N ASP A 42 -44.35 -5.06 11.77
CA ASP A 42 -44.42 -4.67 10.34
C ASP A 42 -43.98 -3.22 10.17
N GLU A 43 -43.06 -2.97 9.22
CA GLU A 43 -42.58 -1.63 8.89
C GLU A 43 -43.37 -1.00 7.73
N SER A 44 -44.03 -1.81 6.92
CA SER A 44 -44.74 -1.35 5.71
C SER A 44 -45.96 -0.46 6.00
N LYS A 45 -46.44 -0.47 7.21
CA LYS A 45 -47.60 0.31 7.68
C LYS A 45 -47.21 1.64 8.34
N PHE A 46 -45.92 2.04 8.25
CA PHE A 46 -45.43 3.30 8.83
C PHE A 46 -44.78 4.16 7.77
N ASP A 47 -45.21 5.40 7.67
CA ASP A 47 -44.59 6.44 6.88
C ASP A 47 -43.83 7.39 7.79
N VAL A 48 -42.56 7.62 7.45
CA VAL A 48 -41.69 8.55 8.19
C VAL A 48 -41.37 9.72 7.32
N ILE A 49 -41.88 10.90 7.67
CA ILE A 49 -41.67 12.14 6.95
C ILE A 49 -40.72 13.04 7.74
N ILE A 50 -39.57 13.33 7.14
CA ILE A 50 -38.52 14.12 7.80
C ILE A 50 -38.35 15.46 7.09
N ASN A 51 -38.58 16.54 7.81
CA ASN A 51 -38.31 17.90 7.33
C ASN A 51 -37.01 18.43 7.94
N VAL A 52 -35.90 18.22 7.23
CA VAL A 52 -34.56 18.63 7.72
C VAL A 52 -34.40 20.14 7.84
N GLU A 53 -35.18 20.97 7.11
CA GLU A 53 -35.08 22.43 7.18
C GLU A 53 -35.66 22.97 8.49
N LYS A 54 -36.76 22.41 8.90
CA LYS A 54 -37.47 22.79 10.15
C LYS A 54 -37.00 21.97 11.34
N GLY A 55 -36.37 20.79 11.11
CA GLY A 55 -36.03 19.82 12.15
C GLY A 55 -37.25 19.04 12.65
N ASP A 56 -38.34 19.02 11.86
CA ASP A 56 -39.56 18.31 12.19
C ASP A 56 -39.52 16.89 11.67
N LEU A 57 -40.00 15.96 12.47
CA LEU A 57 -40.18 14.56 12.14
C LEU A 57 -41.61 14.18 12.43
N GLU A 58 -42.31 13.69 11.44
CA GLU A 58 -43.67 13.18 11.51
C GLU A 58 -43.64 11.69 11.23
N ILE A 59 -44.32 10.91 12.05
CA ILE A 59 -44.48 9.46 11.89
C ILE A 59 -45.95 9.19 11.74
N TRP A 60 -46.32 8.61 10.62
CA TRP A 60 -47.69 8.21 10.33
C TRP A 60 -47.81 6.71 10.37
N ARG A 61 -48.87 6.20 11.04
CA ARG A 61 -49.22 4.81 11.07
C ARG A 61 -50.47 4.61 10.20
N ASN A 62 -50.39 3.76 9.21
CA ASN A 62 -51.48 3.40 8.31
C ASN A 62 -52.15 2.11 8.84
N ARG A 63 -53.41 2.21 9.21
CA ARG A 63 -54.23 1.08 9.69
C ARG A 63 -55.40 0.84 8.77
N GLU A 64 -55.72 -0.44 8.52
CA GLU A 64 -56.88 -0.81 7.75
C GLU A 64 -58.14 -0.78 8.63
N ILE A 65 -59.22 -0.22 8.09
CA ILE A 65 -60.50 -0.10 8.82
C ILE A 65 -61.24 -1.43 8.68
N VAL A 66 -61.50 -2.08 9.83
CA VAL A 66 -62.23 -3.31 9.92
C VAL A 66 -63.57 -3.09 10.65
N PRO A 67 -64.57 -3.99 10.48
CA PRO A 67 -65.82 -3.91 11.24
C PRO A 67 -65.58 -3.97 12.73
N ASP A 68 -66.44 -3.30 13.52
CA ASP A 68 -66.35 -3.30 14.98
C ASP A 68 -66.36 -4.73 15.56
N GLY A 69 -65.36 -5.04 16.37
CA GLY A 69 -65.16 -6.35 17.00
C GLY A 69 -64.43 -7.39 16.15
N GLU A 70 -63.92 -7.05 14.97
CA GLU A 70 -63.15 -7.95 14.10
C GLU A 70 -61.66 -7.60 14.05
N VAL A 71 -61.16 -6.70 14.89
CA VAL A 71 -59.73 -6.35 14.97
C VAL A 71 -58.94 -7.56 15.45
N GLU A 72 -58.01 -8.06 14.62
CA GLU A 72 -57.07 -9.12 14.95
C GLU A 72 -55.74 -8.55 15.51
N ASP A 73 -55.27 -7.45 14.96
CA ASP A 73 -54.06 -6.74 15.40
C ASP A 73 -54.30 -5.24 15.51
N GLU A 74 -54.32 -4.71 16.73
CA GLU A 74 -54.52 -3.28 17.03
C GLU A 74 -53.46 -2.38 16.39
N ASN A 75 -52.29 -2.92 15.95
CA ASN A 75 -51.27 -2.15 15.28
C ASN A 75 -51.52 -1.98 13.77
N LEU A 76 -52.23 -2.91 13.16
CA LEU A 76 -52.52 -2.98 11.73
C LEU A 76 -53.93 -2.57 11.37
N GLU A 77 -54.83 -2.72 12.30
CA GLU A 77 -56.29 -2.58 12.10
C GLU A 77 -56.90 -1.59 13.09
N ILE A 78 -58.00 -0.96 12.70
CA ILE A 78 -58.77 -0.03 13.52
C ILE A 78 -60.25 -0.28 13.32
N GLU A 79 -61.03 -0.20 14.39
CA GLU A 79 -62.51 -0.32 14.32
C GLU A 79 -63.12 0.86 13.57
N LEU A 80 -64.13 0.62 12.77
CA LEU A 80 -64.86 1.65 12.05
C LEU A 80 -65.36 2.76 12.97
N SER A 81 -65.85 2.37 14.17
CA SER A 81 -66.34 3.31 15.18
C SER A 81 -65.24 4.24 15.75
N GLU A 82 -63.99 3.84 15.68
CA GLU A 82 -62.83 4.65 16.05
C GLU A 82 -62.34 5.50 14.87
N ALA A 83 -62.30 4.95 13.66
CA ALA A 83 -61.91 5.63 12.44
C ALA A 83 -62.82 6.83 12.13
N ILE A 84 -64.16 6.69 12.31
CA ILE A 84 -65.16 7.76 12.15
C ILE A 84 -64.92 8.93 13.13
N LYS A 85 -64.24 8.74 14.25
CA LYS A 85 -63.91 9.86 15.15
C LYS A 85 -62.77 10.74 14.61
N ILE A 86 -62.00 10.19 13.70
CA ILE A 86 -60.89 10.91 13.03
C ILE A 86 -61.45 11.69 11.83
N GLU A 87 -62.25 11.01 10.99
CA GLU A 87 -62.91 11.62 9.83
C GLU A 87 -64.22 10.89 9.52
N ASP A 88 -65.30 11.64 9.35
CA ASP A 88 -66.68 11.10 9.29
C ASP A 88 -66.98 10.25 8.04
N ASP A 89 -66.13 10.32 7.01
CA ASP A 89 -66.39 9.74 5.67
C ASP A 89 -65.69 8.38 5.46
N PHE A 90 -65.02 7.79 6.48
CA PHE A 90 -64.31 6.50 6.34
C PHE A 90 -65.24 5.30 6.20
N GLU A 91 -64.88 4.38 5.30
CA GLU A 91 -65.56 3.12 5.07
C GLU A 91 -64.68 1.91 5.44
N VAL A 92 -65.29 0.75 5.71
CA VAL A 92 -64.57 -0.53 5.98
C VAL A 92 -63.71 -0.91 4.74
N GLY A 93 -62.44 -1.23 4.95
CA GLY A 93 -61.48 -1.60 3.91
C GLY A 93 -60.66 -0.42 3.40
N GLU A 94 -60.89 0.80 3.90
CA GLU A 94 -60.01 1.96 3.66
C GLU A 94 -58.83 1.98 4.64
N GLU A 95 -57.77 2.70 4.30
CA GLU A 95 -56.62 2.93 5.18
C GLU A 95 -56.76 4.31 5.84
N VAL A 96 -56.60 4.34 7.17
CA VAL A 96 -56.53 5.57 7.95
C VAL A 96 -55.08 5.83 8.37
N SER A 97 -54.60 7.05 8.07
CA SER A 97 -53.29 7.51 8.50
C SER A 97 -53.40 8.33 9.78
N GLU A 98 -52.73 7.91 10.82
CA GLU A 98 -52.75 8.52 12.15
C GLU A 98 -51.30 8.97 12.52
N GLU A 99 -51.15 10.23 12.87
CA GLU A 99 -49.88 10.73 13.37
C GLU A 99 -49.57 10.17 14.75
N ILE A 100 -48.37 9.60 14.88
CA ILE A 100 -47.90 9.08 16.16
C ILE A 100 -46.91 10.07 16.81
N ASP A 101 -47.20 10.48 18.04
CA ASP A 101 -46.26 11.27 18.83
C ASP A 101 -45.03 10.41 19.21
N ILE A 102 -43.85 10.89 18.84
CA ILE A 102 -42.55 10.27 19.16
C ILE A 102 -42.43 10.01 20.69
N PHE A 103 -43.05 10.84 21.52
CA PHE A 103 -43.00 10.68 22.96
C PHE A 103 -43.74 9.43 23.47
N GLU A 104 -44.68 8.87 22.70
CA GLU A 104 -45.34 7.61 23.02
C GLU A 104 -44.38 6.41 22.93
N PHE A 105 -43.26 6.54 22.25
CA PHE A 105 -42.23 5.49 22.16
C PHE A 105 -41.53 5.22 23.49
N GLY A 106 -41.59 6.13 24.44
CA GLY A 106 -40.96 6.02 25.73
C GLY A 106 -39.42 6.18 25.69
N ARG A 107 -38.83 6.56 26.80
CA ARG A 107 -37.42 6.92 26.92
C ARG A 107 -36.44 5.84 26.42
N ARG A 108 -36.76 4.56 26.61
CA ARG A 108 -35.87 3.44 26.18
C ARG A 108 -35.76 3.37 24.66
N ASN A 109 -36.88 3.50 23.96
CA ASN A 109 -36.88 3.42 22.50
C ASN A 109 -36.25 4.64 21.86
N ILE A 110 -36.41 5.83 22.44
CA ILE A 110 -35.74 7.07 22.01
C ILE A 110 -34.22 6.93 22.18
N LEU A 111 -33.73 6.37 23.28
CA LEU A 111 -32.31 6.12 23.48
C LEU A 111 -31.77 5.07 22.51
N ALA A 112 -32.52 3.99 22.26
CA ALA A 112 -32.13 2.96 21.29
C ALA A 112 -32.07 3.52 19.86
N LEU A 113 -33.04 4.38 19.50
CA LEU A 113 -33.07 5.08 18.21
C LEU A 113 -31.85 5.97 18.04
N ARG A 114 -31.53 6.78 19.05
CA ARG A 114 -30.31 7.62 19.05
C ARG A 114 -29.04 6.77 18.87
N GLN A 115 -28.90 5.67 19.60
CA GLN A 115 -27.74 4.77 19.50
C GLN A 115 -27.64 4.13 18.12
N ASN A 116 -28.77 3.64 17.56
CA ASN A 116 -28.80 3.06 16.23
C ASN A 116 -28.41 4.09 15.17
N LEU A 117 -28.94 5.32 15.28
CA LEU A 117 -28.62 6.41 14.37
C LEU A 117 -27.11 6.76 14.41
N GLN A 118 -26.56 6.94 15.61
CA GLN A 118 -25.12 7.17 15.77
C GLN A 118 -24.27 6.03 15.16
N SER A 119 -24.67 4.77 15.37
CA SER A 119 -23.97 3.63 14.80
C SER A 119 -24.01 3.64 13.28
N ARG A 120 -25.18 3.90 12.68
CA ARG A 120 -25.34 3.94 11.22
C ARG A 120 -24.51 5.05 10.58
N ILE A 121 -24.52 6.25 11.17
CA ILE A 121 -23.70 7.38 10.70
C ILE A 121 -22.21 7.02 10.75
N LEU A 122 -21.74 6.48 11.89
CA LEU A 122 -20.35 6.05 12.03
C LEU A 122 -19.97 4.95 11.01
N ASP A 123 -20.88 4.02 10.72
CA ASP A 123 -20.65 2.99 9.73
C ASP A 123 -20.50 3.59 8.31
N MET A 124 -21.36 4.56 7.97
CA MET A 124 -21.25 5.25 6.68
C MET A 124 -20.02 6.13 6.55
N GLU A 125 -19.62 6.83 7.61
CA GLU A 125 -18.35 7.58 7.61
C GLU A 125 -17.17 6.65 7.35
N LYS A 126 -17.16 5.47 7.97
CA LYS A 126 -16.13 4.44 7.74
C LYS A 126 -16.15 3.92 6.31
N ASP A 127 -17.33 3.66 5.76
CA ASP A 127 -17.47 3.20 4.38
C ASP A 127 -17.03 4.28 3.39
N HIS A 128 -17.37 5.56 3.66
CA HIS A 128 -16.90 6.68 2.86
C HIS A 128 -15.37 6.80 2.89
N VAL A 129 -14.76 6.75 4.06
CA VAL A 129 -13.29 6.74 4.21
C VAL A 129 -12.68 5.56 3.48
N TYR A 130 -13.27 4.35 3.60
CA TYR A 130 -12.80 3.17 2.88
C TYR A 130 -12.79 3.36 1.37
N GLN A 131 -13.90 3.81 0.78
CA GLN A 131 -13.99 4.03 -0.67
C GLN A 131 -13.02 5.12 -1.14
N LYS A 132 -12.97 6.25 -0.43
CA LYS A 132 -12.06 7.35 -0.73
C LYS A 132 -10.60 6.90 -0.80
N TYR A 133 -10.12 6.15 0.19
CA TYR A 133 -8.73 5.69 0.18
C TYR A 133 -8.48 4.50 -0.71
N LYS A 134 -9.50 3.70 -1.01
CA LYS A 134 -9.41 2.62 -2.00
C LYS A 134 -9.13 3.17 -3.40
N GLU A 135 -9.74 4.28 -3.76
CA GLU A 135 -9.49 4.98 -5.03
C GLU A 135 -8.10 5.64 -5.08
N ARG A 136 -7.54 5.96 -3.91
CA ARG A 136 -6.22 6.58 -3.77
C ARG A 136 -5.09 5.58 -3.55
N VAL A 137 -5.34 4.27 -3.68
CA VAL A 137 -4.27 3.27 -3.62
C VAL A 137 -3.25 3.54 -4.74
N GLY A 138 -1.99 3.64 -4.35
CA GLY A 138 -0.90 4.05 -5.24
C GLY A 138 -0.59 5.55 -5.23
N ASP A 139 -1.39 6.41 -4.60
CA ASP A 139 -1.12 7.85 -4.51
C ASP A 139 -0.28 8.19 -3.28
N ILE A 140 0.54 9.23 -3.40
CA ILE A 140 1.24 9.80 -2.25
C ILE A 140 0.28 10.64 -1.42
N ILE A 141 0.34 10.41 -0.13
CA ILE A 141 -0.29 11.28 0.86
C ILE A 141 0.76 11.84 1.82
N THR A 142 0.42 12.99 2.39
CA THR A 142 1.19 13.63 3.46
C THR A 142 0.33 13.65 4.71
N GLY A 143 0.90 13.34 5.85
CA GLY A 143 0.22 13.42 7.13
C GLY A 143 1.19 13.68 8.27
N GLU A 144 0.67 14.05 9.41
CA GLU A 144 1.44 14.31 10.63
C GLU A 144 1.52 13.04 11.48
N ILE A 145 2.69 12.76 12.01
CA ILE A 145 2.91 11.63 12.92
C ILE A 145 2.28 11.93 14.28
N TYR A 146 1.18 11.27 14.56
CA TYR A 146 0.46 11.42 15.82
C TYR A 146 1.05 10.58 16.95
N GLN A 147 1.37 9.30 16.64
CA GLN A 147 1.92 8.39 17.64
C GLN A 147 2.81 7.31 17.00
N ILE A 148 3.89 6.97 17.71
CA ILE A 148 4.84 5.94 17.28
C ILE A 148 4.74 4.77 18.26
N TRP A 149 4.36 3.60 17.73
CA TRP A 149 4.35 2.33 18.46
C TRP A 149 5.50 1.43 18.04
N LYS A 150 5.71 0.34 18.74
CA LYS A 150 6.80 -0.61 18.46
C LYS A 150 6.69 -1.24 17.06
N ARG A 151 5.47 -1.45 16.56
CA ARG A 151 5.22 -2.16 15.30
C ARG A 151 4.69 -1.28 14.17
N GLU A 152 4.20 -0.10 14.48
CA GLU A 152 3.56 0.77 13.50
C GLU A 152 3.57 2.23 13.96
N ILE A 153 3.41 3.13 13.03
CA ILE A 153 3.28 4.57 13.26
C ILE A 153 1.86 4.96 12.87
N LEU A 154 1.18 5.68 13.75
CA LEU A 154 -0.09 6.32 13.46
C LEU A 154 0.16 7.70 12.88
N VAL A 155 -0.39 7.94 11.72
CA VAL A 155 -0.31 9.19 10.96
C VAL A 155 -1.72 9.74 10.81
N ILE A 156 -1.88 11.04 10.97
CA ILE A 156 -3.14 11.74 10.77
C ILE A 156 -2.99 12.62 9.53
N ASP A 157 -3.94 12.52 8.60
CA ASP A 157 -3.97 13.41 7.44
C ASP A 157 -4.64 14.76 7.76
N ASP A 158 -4.82 15.60 6.75
CA ASP A 158 -5.43 16.93 6.86
C ASP A 158 -6.95 16.92 7.12
N GLU A 159 -7.58 15.74 7.03
CA GLU A 159 -9.00 15.52 7.32
C GLU A 159 -9.25 14.73 8.62
N ASP A 160 -8.23 14.60 9.46
CA ASP A 160 -8.25 13.83 10.71
C ASP A 160 -8.45 12.31 10.54
N ASN A 161 -8.18 11.74 9.35
CA ASN A 161 -8.24 10.30 9.15
C ASN A 161 -6.98 9.60 9.68
N GLU A 162 -7.21 8.45 10.31
CA GLU A 162 -6.13 7.61 10.85
C GLU A 162 -5.51 6.71 9.77
N LEU A 163 -4.21 6.86 9.55
CA LEU A 163 -3.42 6.13 8.58
C LEU A 163 -2.30 5.40 9.31
N ILE A 164 -1.96 4.21 8.87
CA ILE A 164 -1.01 3.35 9.56
C ILE A 164 0.19 3.07 8.67
N LEU A 165 1.40 3.35 9.17
CA LEU A 165 2.65 2.95 8.55
C LEU A 165 3.30 1.81 9.36
N PRO A 166 3.11 0.52 8.97
CA PRO A 166 3.72 -0.63 9.63
C PRO A 166 5.25 -0.55 9.57
N LYS A 167 5.91 -1.15 10.54
CA LYS A 167 7.38 -1.15 10.62
C LYS A 167 8.04 -1.77 9.38
N GLU A 168 7.41 -2.79 8.80
CA GLU A 168 7.86 -3.48 7.58
C GLU A 168 7.77 -2.60 6.33
N GLN A 169 6.94 -1.54 6.39
CA GLN A 169 6.72 -0.57 5.33
C GLN A 169 7.50 0.73 5.55
N GLN A 170 8.33 0.81 6.58
CA GLN A 170 9.24 1.92 6.86
C GLN A 170 10.62 1.63 6.23
N ILE A 171 11.26 2.66 5.71
CA ILE A 171 12.67 2.54 5.28
C ILE A 171 13.52 2.28 6.54
N PRO A 172 14.45 1.33 6.54
CA PRO A 172 15.22 0.98 7.74
C PRO A 172 15.98 2.16 8.38
N THR A 173 16.31 3.16 7.58
CA THR A 173 17.01 4.39 8.01
C THR A 173 16.06 5.51 8.45
N ASP A 174 14.74 5.34 8.30
CA ASP A 174 13.76 6.32 8.76
C ASP A 174 13.87 6.56 10.27
N ARG A 175 13.87 7.82 10.65
CA ARG A 175 13.86 8.27 12.05
C ARG A 175 12.81 9.35 12.19
N PHE A 176 11.70 8.99 12.77
CA PHE A 176 10.55 9.87 12.94
C PHE A 176 10.33 10.25 14.40
N LYS A 177 9.75 11.42 14.59
CA LYS A 177 9.28 11.91 15.89
C LYS A 177 7.80 12.28 15.77
N LYS A 178 7.12 12.32 16.91
CA LYS A 178 5.76 12.84 16.99
C LYS A 178 5.75 14.30 16.51
N GLY A 179 4.79 14.66 15.64
CA GLY A 179 4.66 15.97 15.03
C GLY A 179 5.44 16.16 13.72
N ASP A 180 6.26 15.17 13.31
CA ASP A 180 6.94 15.25 12.02
C ASP A 180 5.93 15.02 10.89
N GLN A 181 6.15 15.71 9.76
CA GLN A 181 5.43 15.43 8.53
C GLN A 181 6.01 14.19 7.84
N LEU A 182 5.13 13.31 7.41
CA LEU A 182 5.47 12.07 6.72
C LEU A 182 4.81 12.04 5.35
N ARG A 183 5.58 11.66 4.34
CA ARG A 183 5.09 11.35 2.99
C ARG A 183 5.21 9.83 2.76
N ALA A 184 4.14 9.23 2.28
CA ALA A 184 4.10 7.81 1.94
C ALA A 184 3.02 7.54 0.89
N VAL A 185 3.13 6.39 0.22
CA VAL A 185 2.06 5.93 -0.70
C VAL A 185 0.99 5.17 0.08
N VAL A 186 -0.26 5.31 -0.32
CA VAL A 186 -1.33 4.42 0.12
C VAL A 186 -1.08 3.05 -0.51
N TYR A 187 -0.63 2.10 0.30
CA TYR A 187 -0.25 0.78 -0.18
C TYR A 187 -1.47 -0.13 -0.36
N LYS A 188 -2.35 -0.14 0.62
CA LYS A 188 -3.61 -0.88 0.56
C LYS A 188 -4.58 -0.38 1.62
N VAL A 189 -5.86 -0.69 1.40
CA VAL A 189 -6.93 -0.42 2.35
C VAL A 189 -7.63 -1.73 2.68
N ASP A 190 -7.60 -2.11 3.94
CA ASP A 190 -8.24 -3.32 4.46
C ASP A 190 -9.40 -2.94 5.39
N MET A 191 -10.43 -3.79 5.48
CA MET A 191 -11.45 -3.69 6.52
C MET A 191 -11.06 -4.61 7.69
N ARG A 192 -10.95 -4.07 8.89
CA ARG A 192 -10.75 -4.85 10.10
C ARG A 192 -11.98 -4.75 11.00
N GLY A 193 -12.83 -5.79 10.96
CA GLY A 193 -14.18 -5.70 11.52
C GLY A 193 -14.97 -4.66 10.73
N ASN A 194 -15.47 -3.63 11.40
CA ASN A 194 -16.23 -2.52 10.79
C ASN A 194 -15.45 -1.21 10.70
N SER A 195 -14.11 -1.26 10.68
CA SER A 195 -13.26 -0.06 10.58
C SER A 195 -12.26 -0.19 9.45
N PRO A 196 -12.14 0.81 8.56
CA PRO A 196 -11.14 0.84 7.51
C PRO A 196 -9.75 0.97 8.13
N ARG A 197 -8.80 0.22 7.59
CA ARG A 197 -7.39 0.30 7.94
C ARG A 197 -6.60 0.68 6.71
N ILE A 198 -6.16 1.92 6.65
CA ILE A 198 -5.40 2.48 5.53
C ILE A 198 -3.93 2.26 5.83
N ILE A 199 -3.28 1.46 4.99
CA ILE A 199 -1.88 1.07 5.17
C ILE A 199 -1.02 1.86 4.22
N LEU A 200 -0.06 2.57 4.80
CA LEU A 200 0.94 3.36 4.09
C LEU A 200 2.20 2.54 3.86
N SER A 201 2.94 2.89 2.80
CA SER A 201 4.27 2.34 2.54
C SER A 201 5.24 3.42 2.06
N ARG A 202 6.49 3.29 2.51
CA ARG A 202 7.67 4.00 2.02
C ARG A 202 8.65 3.06 1.31
N THR A 203 8.40 1.75 1.41
CA THR A 203 9.24 0.70 0.80
C THR A 203 8.72 0.22 -0.55
N ALA A 204 7.45 0.44 -0.86
CA ALA A 204 6.83 0.05 -2.13
C ALA A 204 7.47 0.79 -3.32
N SER A 205 7.51 0.11 -4.49
CA SER A 205 8.01 0.69 -5.76
C SER A 205 7.17 1.87 -6.22
N GLU A 206 5.86 1.81 -6.00
CA GLU A 206 4.89 2.86 -6.32
C GLU A 206 5.24 4.18 -5.61
N PHE A 207 5.82 4.13 -4.41
CA PHE A 207 6.27 5.35 -3.74
C PHE A 207 7.38 6.07 -4.53
N LEU A 208 8.37 5.32 -5.02
CA LEU A 208 9.42 5.88 -5.87
C LEU A 208 8.88 6.36 -7.22
N GLU A 209 7.97 5.62 -7.83
CA GLU A 209 7.32 5.99 -9.08
C GLU A 209 6.60 7.35 -8.97
N ARG A 210 5.78 7.53 -7.94
CA ARG A 210 5.07 8.79 -7.68
C ARG A 210 6.01 9.94 -7.33
N LEU A 211 7.14 9.68 -6.68
CA LEU A 211 8.17 10.70 -6.47
C LEU A 211 8.79 11.17 -7.80
N PHE A 212 9.01 10.25 -8.74
CA PHE A 212 9.46 10.64 -10.08
C PHE A 212 8.40 11.47 -10.82
N GLU A 213 7.13 11.11 -10.76
CA GLU A 213 6.04 11.89 -11.37
C GLU A 213 5.98 13.32 -10.81
N GLN A 214 6.22 13.49 -9.51
CA GLN A 214 6.19 14.82 -8.87
C GLN A 214 7.40 15.69 -9.21
N GLU A 215 8.60 15.08 -9.36
CA GLU A 215 9.85 15.81 -9.56
C GLU A 215 10.25 15.95 -11.04
N VAL A 216 9.69 15.12 -11.93
CA VAL A 216 10.04 15.05 -13.35
C VAL A 216 8.79 15.32 -14.19
N PRO A 217 8.60 16.56 -14.68
CA PRO A 217 7.44 16.93 -15.49
C PRO A 217 7.23 16.03 -16.71
N GLU A 218 8.32 15.60 -17.35
CA GLU A 218 8.26 14.73 -18.53
C GLU A 218 7.71 13.33 -18.21
N VAL A 219 7.82 12.85 -16.96
CA VAL A 219 7.17 11.63 -16.49
C VAL A 219 5.69 11.90 -16.21
N PHE A 220 5.38 13.02 -15.54
CA PHE A 220 4.01 13.44 -15.27
C PHE A 220 3.18 13.61 -16.56
N ASP A 221 3.77 14.23 -17.56
CA ASP A 221 3.15 14.47 -18.87
C ASP A 221 3.09 13.20 -19.76
N GLY A 222 3.62 12.06 -19.28
CA GLY A 222 3.64 10.80 -20.04
C GLY A 222 4.61 10.75 -21.22
N LEU A 223 5.52 11.73 -21.35
CA LEU A 223 6.57 11.75 -22.38
C LEU A 223 7.68 10.73 -22.06
N ILE A 224 7.89 10.46 -20.79
CA ILE A 224 8.78 9.43 -20.29
C ILE A 224 7.95 8.43 -19.48
N THR A 225 8.09 7.17 -19.81
CA THR A 225 7.42 6.06 -19.11
C THR A 225 8.41 5.32 -18.25
N ILE A 226 8.05 5.09 -16.98
CA ILE A 226 8.79 4.19 -16.11
C ILE A 226 8.32 2.76 -16.41
N LYS A 227 9.21 1.94 -16.93
CA LYS A 227 8.89 0.54 -17.31
C LYS A 227 8.97 -0.42 -16.13
N LYS A 228 9.98 -0.25 -15.29
CA LYS A 228 10.18 -1.12 -14.14
C LYS A 228 10.99 -0.44 -13.05
N ILE A 229 10.61 -0.68 -11.81
CA ILE A 229 11.31 -0.24 -10.61
C ILE A 229 11.64 -1.44 -9.76
N VAL A 230 12.88 -1.55 -9.33
CA VAL A 230 13.33 -2.54 -8.34
C VAL A 230 14.12 -1.83 -7.25
N ARG A 231 13.83 -2.16 -5.98
CA ARG A 231 14.40 -1.48 -4.81
C ARG A 231 14.87 -2.47 -3.74
N GLU A 232 15.93 -2.08 -3.06
CA GLU A 232 16.25 -2.48 -1.70
C GLU A 232 16.14 -1.19 -0.85
N PRO A 233 14.99 -1.01 -0.14
CA PRO A 233 14.64 0.26 0.46
C PRO A 233 15.68 0.82 1.42
N GLY A 234 16.10 2.06 1.20
CA GLY A 234 17.13 2.74 1.98
C GLY A 234 18.57 2.45 1.57
N GLU A 235 18.79 1.52 0.63
CA GLU A 235 20.12 1.17 0.12
C GLU A 235 20.26 1.56 -1.35
N ARG A 236 19.53 0.91 -2.25
CA ARG A 236 19.64 1.17 -3.68
C ARG A 236 18.35 0.83 -4.44
N ALA A 237 18.10 1.58 -5.51
CA ALA A 237 17.04 1.30 -6.48
C ALA A 237 17.59 1.37 -7.92
N LYS A 238 16.93 0.63 -8.83
CA LYS A 238 17.12 0.76 -10.26
C LYS A 238 15.78 1.04 -10.91
N VAL A 239 15.77 2.04 -11.79
CA VAL A 239 14.57 2.53 -12.47
C VAL A 239 14.82 2.49 -13.97
N ALA A 240 14.10 1.64 -14.68
CA ALA A 240 14.15 1.54 -16.14
C ALA A 240 13.13 2.52 -16.74
N VAL A 241 13.60 3.47 -17.53
CA VAL A 241 12.79 4.52 -18.16
C VAL A 241 12.90 4.48 -19.68
N GLU A 242 11.85 4.86 -20.37
CA GLU A 242 11.80 4.94 -21.83
C GLU A 242 11.08 6.20 -22.27
N SER A 243 11.54 6.81 -23.36
CA SER A 243 10.81 7.86 -24.05
C SER A 243 10.44 7.39 -25.45
N TYR A 244 9.25 7.73 -25.89
CA TYR A 244 8.80 7.51 -27.27
C TYR A 244 9.19 8.66 -28.23
N ASP A 245 9.72 9.76 -27.68
CA ASP A 245 10.26 10.89 -28.48
C ASP A 245 11.78 10.80 -28.47
N ASP A 246 12.39 10.53 -29.63
CA ASP A 246 13.85 10.40 -29.81
C ASP A 246 14.63 11.67 -29.45
N ARG A 247 13.95 12.82 -29.33
CA ARG A 247 14.55 14.10 -28.92
C ARG A 247 14.73 14.24 -27.43
N ILE A 248 14.09 13.36 -26.64
CA ILE A 248 14.12 13.39 -25.18
C ILE A 248 15.08 12.31 -24.67
N ASP A 249 16.13 12.72 -23.98
CA ASP A 249 16.96 11.80 -23.20
C ASP A 249 16.23 11.46 -21.89
N PRO A 250 15.64 10.24 -21.75
CA PRO A 250 14.83 9.92 -20.58
C PRO A 250 15.67 9.84 -19.29
N VAL A 251 16.93 9.43 -19.38
CA VAL A 251 17.82 9.35 -18.22
C VAL A 251 18.24 10.74 -17.77
N GLY A 252 18.67 11.58 -18.73
CA GLY A 252 19.06 12.95 -18.44
C GLY A 252 17.93 13.79 -17.85
N ALA A 253 16.70 13.63 -18.35
CA ALA A 253 15.52 14.31 -17.84
C ALA A 253 15.18 13.88 -16.39
N CYS A 254 15.22 12.58 -16.10
CA CYS A 254 14.97 12.06 -14.75
C CYS A 254 16.05 12.48 -13.74
N VAL A 255 17.31 12.52 -14.15
CA VAL A 255 18.43 12.94 -13.31
C VAL A 255 18.41 14.46 -13.09
N GLY A 256 18.12 15.20 -14.14
CA GLY A 256 18.11 16.65 -14.15
C GLY A 256 19.51 17.28 -14.15
N MET A 257 19.58 18.61 -14.33
CA MET A 257 20.85 19.33 -14.37
C MET A 257 21.67 19.12 -13.09
N LYS A 258 22.88 18.58 -13.21
CA LYS A 258 23.77 18.26 -12.08
C LYS A 258 23.10 17.37 -11.01
N GLY A 259 22.14 16.55 -11.40
CA GLY A 259 21.44 15.66 -10.50
C GLY A 259 20.37 16.33 -9.61
N ALA A 260 19.93 17.56 -9.92
CA ALA A 260 19.05 18.33 -9.04
C ALA A 260 17.73 17.60 -8.75
N ARG A 261 17.09 17.00 -9.76
CA ARG A 261 15.81 16.29 -9.60
C ARG A 261 15.98 15.00 -8.81
N ILE A 262 16.93 14.16 -9.22
CA ILE A 262 17.16 12.87 -8.55
C ILE A 262 17.61 13.05 -7.09
N HIS A 263 18.35 14.12 -6.76
CA HIS A 263 18.76 14.38 -5.38
C HIS A 263 17.60 14.72 -4.45
N THR A 264 16.53 15.32 -4.95
CA THR A 264 15.30 15.56 -4.15
C THR A 264 14.68 14.23 -3.76
N ILE A 265 14.57 13.30 -4.72
CA ILE A 265 14.02 11.96 -4.49
C ILE A 265 14.92 11.15 -3.54
N VAL A 266 16.23 11.15 -3.77
CA VAL A 266 17.22 10.47 -2.91
C VAL A 266 17.13 10.96 -1.46
N ARG A 267 16.95 12.27 -1.25
CA ARG A 267 16.79 12.86 0.08
C ARG A 267 15.53 12.39 0.76
N GLU A 268 14.40 12.35 0.04
CA GLU A 268 13.12 11.83 0.56
C GLU A 268 13.27 10.36 1.00
N LEU A 269 13.99 9.55 0.23
CA LEU A 269 14.24 8.13 0.50
C LEU A 269 15.43 7.87 1.45
N LYS A 270 15.85 8.88 2.23
CA LYS A 270 16.92 8.76 3.24
C LYS A 270 18.25 8.27 2.67
N ASN A 271 18.67 8.83 1.55
CA ASN A 271 19.90 8.54 0.81
C ASN A 271 19.94 7.17 0.11
N GLU A 272 18.79 6.65 -0.30
CA GLU A 272 18.73 5.50 -1.21
C GLU A 272 19.34 5.89 -2.56
N ASN A 273 20.36 5.15 -3.00
CA ASN A 273 21.01 5.41 -4.29
C ASN A 273 20.09 4.98 -5.43
N ILE A 274 19.83 5.84 -6.40
CA ILE A 274 18.93 5.56 -7.52
C ILE A 274 19.71 5.54 -8.83
N ASP A 275 19.71 4.39 -9.49
CA ASP A 275 20.26 4.23 -10.84
C ASP A 275 19.12 4.33 -11.85
N VAL A 276 19.14 5.35 -12.68
CA VAL A 276 18.20 5.50 -13.80
C VAL A 276 18.81 4.89 -15.05
N ILE A 277 18.07 3.98 -15.69
CA ILE A 277 18.52 3.14 -16.80
C ILE A 277 17.60 3.37 -17.98
N ASN A 278 18.17 3.61 -19.16
CA ASN A 278 17.37 3.64 -20.39
C ASN A 278 16.93 2.23 -20.76
N TYR A 279 15.61 2.00 -20.73
CA TYR A 279 15.01 0.71 -21.07
C TYR A 279 15.27 0.33 -22.54
N THR A 280 15.32 -0.95 -22.81
CA THR A 280 15.39 -1.52 -24.17
C THR A 280 14.78 -2.93 -24.14
N ALA A 281 14.19 -3.32 -25.26
CA ALA A 281 13.70 -4.67 -25.47
C ALA A 281 14.81 -5.69 -25.77
N ASN A 282 16.05 -5.22 -25.99
CA ASN A 282 17.21 -6.10 -26.16
C ASN A 282 17.75 -6.49 -24.78
N ASP A 283 17.59 -7.76 -24.41
CA ASP A 283 17.95 -8.29 -23.09
C ASP A 283 19.43 -8.11 -22.78
N GLN A 284 20.33 -8.40 -23.76
CA GLN A 284 21.77 -8.25 -23.59
C GLN A 284 22.15 -6.79 -23.27
N LEU A 285 21.56 -5.84 -24.00
CA LEU A 285 21.80 -4.43 -23.78
C LEU A 285 21.17 -3.94 -22.47
N LEU A 286 20.01 -4.49 -22.09
CA LEU A 286 19.36 -4.17 -20.83
C LEU A 286 20.19 -4.65 -19.62
N ILE A 287 20.72 -5.89 -19.68
CA ILE A 287 21.62 -6.43 -18.66
C ILE A 287 22.88 -5.57 -18.55
N GLN A 288 23.47 -5.22 -19.69
CA GLN A 288 24.66 -4.34 -19.72
C GLN A 288 24.40 -3.00 -19.03
N ARG A 289 23.26 -2.38 -19.31
CA ARG A 289 22.87 -1.11 -18.68
C ARG A 289 22.53 -1.28 -17.20
N ALA A 290 21.90 -2.39 -16.85
CA ALA A 290 21.51 -2.70 -15.48
C ALA A 290 22.69 -2.94 -14.55
N LEU A 291 23.81 -3.47 -15.05
CA LEU A 291 25.03 -3.71 -14.28
C LEU A 291 25.94 -2.47 -14.19
N SER A 292 25.57 -1.35 -14.84
CA SER A 292 26.33 -0.09 -14.69
C SER A 292 26.59 0.21 -13.19
N PRO A 293 27.81 0.75 -12.84
CA PRO A 293 28.85 1.29 -13.71
C PRO A 293 29.89 0.28 -14.23
N ALA A 294 29.69 -1.04 -13.98
CA ALA A 294 30.62 -2.06 -14.48
C ALA A 294 30.66 -2.10 -16.01
N LYS A 295 31.86 -2.27 -16.55
CA LYS A 295 32.08 -2.44 -17.99
C LYS A 295 32.16 -3.91 -18.31
N ILE A 296 31.19 -4.39 -19.07
CA ILE A 296 31.07 -5.79 -19.47
C ILE A 296 31.88 -6.03 -20.74
N SER A 297 32.61 -7.14 -20.78
CA SER A 297 33.37 -7.59 -21.97
C SER A 297 32.46 -8.39 -22.90
N SER A 298 31.76 -9.41 -22.38
CA SER A 298 30.82 -10.22 -23.16
C SER A 298 29.67 -10.70 -22.31
N ILE A 299 28.55 -11.07 -22.93
CA ILE A 299 27.36 -11.65 -22.28
C ILE A 299 26.91 -12.84 -23.14
N THR A 300 26.73 -13.97 -22.49
CA THR A 300 26.09 -15.15 -23.07
C THR A 300 24.70 -15.29 -22.45
N LEU A 301 23.66 -15.37 -23.27
CA LEU A 301 22.26 -15.48 -22.79
C LEU A 301 21.74 -16.88 -23.04
N ASP A 302 21.19 -17.47 -22.00
CA ASP A 302 20.32 -18.64 -22.07
C ASP A 302 18.88 -18.18 -21.81
N THR A 303 18.16 -17.90 -22.89
CA THR A 303 16.78 -17.41 -22.84
C THR A 303 15.78 -18.48 -22.42
N GLU A 304 16.11 -19.77 -22.58
CA GLU A 304 15.24 -20.87 -22.18
C GLU A 304 15.20 -21.01 -20.65
N ASN A 305 16.34 -20.83 -19.99
CA ASN A 305 16.48 -20.92 -18.54
C ASN A 305 16.49 -19.56 -17.85
N MET A 306 16.34 -18.46 -18.60
CA MET A 306 16.42 -17.07 -18.09
C MET A 306 17.74 -16.81 -17.34
N LYS A 307 18.87 -17.27 -17.88
CA LYS A 307 20.21 -17.09 -17.33
C LYS A 307 21.07 -16.21 -18.23
N ALA A 308 21.98 -15.48 -17.59
CA ALA A 308 22.94 -14.61 -18.27
C ALA A 308 24.32 -14.75 -17.64
N ASP A 309 25.27 -15.31 -18.39
CA ASP A 309 26.67 -15.38 -18.01
C ASP A 309 27.37 -14.10 -18.49
N VAL A 310 27.90 -13.32 -17.56
CA VAL A 310 28.48 -12.02 -17.82
C VAL A 310 29.98 -12.06 -17.53
N PHE A 311 30.79 -11.85 -18.56
CA PHE A 311 32.25 -11.84 -18.47
C PHE A 311 32.78 -10.43 -18.34
N LEU A 312 33.65 -10.23 -17.36
CA LEU A 312 34.17 -8.90 -16.97
C LEU A 312 35.67 -8.98 -16.67
N LYS A 313 36.37 -7.85 -16.88
CA LYS A 313 37.74 -7.73 -16.38
C LYS A 313 37.74 -7.83 -14.83
N PRO A 314 38.84 -8.36 -14.23
CA PRO A 314 38.92 -8.55 -12.77
C PRO A 314 38.62 -7.31 -11.94
N ASP A 315 39.01 -6.10 -12.44
CA ASP A 315 38.75 -4.81 -11.79
C ASP A 315 37.27 -4.40 -11.83
N GLN A 316 36.46 -4.94 -12.75
CA GLN A 316 35.06 -4.63 -12.94
C GLN A 316 34.11 -5.51 -12.13
N VAL A 317 34.54 -6.72 -11.72
CA VAL A 317 33.70 -7.69 -10.99
C VAL A 317 33.12 -7.09 -9.71
N SER A 318 33.95 -6.44 -8.92
CA SER A 318 33.49 -5.79 -7.67
C SER A 318 32.44 -4.68 -7.92
N LEU A 319 32.51 -4.00 -9.06
CA LEU A 319 31.51 -2.98 -9.45
C LEU A 319 30.21 -3.62 -9.91
N ALA A 320 30.28 -4.75 -10.65
CA ALA A 320 29.09 -5.50 -11.08
C ALA A 320 28.32 -6.07 -9.89
N ILE A 321 29.00 -6.68 -8.95
CA ILE A 321 28.40 -7.21 -7.72
C ILE A 321 27.86 -6.06 -6.84
N GLY A 322 28.68 -5.04 -6.62
CA GLY A 322 28.37 -3.89 -5.78
C GLY A 322 28.42 -4.22 -4.28
N LYS A 323 28.29 -3.18 -3.44
CA LYS A 323 28.27 -3.33 -1.99
C LYS A 323 27.11 -4.23 -1.56
N GLY A 324 27.42 -5.29 -0.82
CA GLY A 324 26.40 -6.25 -0.31
C GLY A 324 25.66 -7.00 -1.44
N GLY A 325 26.23 -7.08 -2.66
CA GLY A 325 25.57 -7.74 -3.78
C GLY A 325 24.33 -7.02 -4.34
N HIS A 326 24.07 -5.78 -3.88
CA HIS A 326 22.84 -5.08 -4.27
C HIS A 326 22.78 -4.76 -5.76
N ASN A 327 23.92 -4.49 -6.41
CA ASN A 327 23.92 -4.12 -7.82
C ASN A 327 23.50 -5.27 -8.72
N ILE A 328 24.09 -6.45 -8.55
CA ILE A 328 23.75 -7.65 -9.32
C ILE A 328 22.34 -8.15 -8.99
N LYS A 329 21.97 -8.20 -7.71
CA LYS A 329 20.63 -8.63 -7.27
C LYS A 329 19.52 -7.76 -7.85
N LEU A 330 19.72 -6.43 -7.89
CA LEU A 330 18.76 -5.51 -8.50
C LEU A 330 18.77 -5.60 -10.02
N ALA A 331 19.92 -5.83 -10.63
CA ALA A 331 20.02 -6.06 -12.07
C ALA A 331 19.25 -7.32 -12.47
N SER A 332 19.44 -8.44 -11.75
CA SER A 332 18.67 -9.68 -11.94
C SER A 332 17.16 -9.46 -11.82
N LYS A 333 16.71 -8.79 -10.76
CA LYS A 333 15.29 -8.48 -10.58
C LYS A 333 14.72 -7.57 -11.68
N LEU A 334 15.53 -6.62 -12.19
CA LEU A 334 15.10 -5.70 -13.23
C LEU A 334 14.94 -6.38 -14.57
N THR A 335 15.91 -7.21 -14.94
CA THR A 335 15.97 -7.90 -16.23
C THR A 335 15.23 -9.23 -16.27
N GLU A 336 14.90 -9.78 -15.09
CA GLU A 336 14.29 -11.12 -14.89
C GLU A 336 15.22 -12.29 -15.24
N PHE A 337 16.48 -12.01 -15.52
CA PHE A 337 17.52 -13.02 -15.73
C PHE A 337 18.27 -13.31 -14.43
N GLU A 338 18.60 -14.56 -14.18
CA GLU A 338 19.63 -14.95 -13.21
C GLU A 338 20.98 -14.58 -13.80
N ILE A 339 21.69 -13.63 -13.16
CA ILE A 339 22.95 -13.09 -13.71
C ILE A 339 24.12 -13.66 -12.93
N ASP A 340 24.95 -14.44 -13.63
CA ASP A 340 26.22 -14.95 -13.12
C ASP A 340 27.39 -14.15 -13.68
N VAL A 341 28.37 -13.85 -12.83
CA VAL A 341 29.48 -12.96 -13.18
C VAL A 341 30.79 -13.74 -13.15
N TYR A 342 31.46 -13.77 -14.28
CA TYR A 342 32.74 -14.46 -14.50
C TYR A 342 33.85 -13.47 -14.82
N ARG A 343 35.09 -13.83 -14.48
CA ARG A 343 36.25 -13.07 -14.91
C ARG A 343 36.64 -13.41 -16.35
N GLU A 344 37.08 -12.43 -17.13
CA GLU A 344 37.48 -12.61 -18.53
C GLU A 344 38.65 -13.60 -18.69
N SER A 345 39.52 -13.70 -17.64
CA SER A 345 40.58 -14.71 -17.58
C SER A 345 40.07 -16.15 -17.42
N ASP A 346 38.83 -16.31 -16.95
CA ASP A 346 38.25 -17.63 -16.68
C ASP A 346 37.63 -18.24 -17.95
N ALA A 347 37.43 -17.45 -19.04
CA ALA A 347 36.77 -17.90 -20.26
C ALA A 347 37.70 -18.67 -21.23
N ASP A 348 39.02 -18.57 -21.11
CA ASP A 348 39.99 -19.07 -22.07
C ASP A 348 40.87 -20.26 -21.56
N ILE A 349 40.64 -20.75 -20.34
CA ILE A 349 41.53 -21.75 -19.73
C ILE A 349 40.69 -22.79 -18.97
N ASP A 350 41.01 -24.05 -19.12
CA ASP A 350 40.51 -25.17 -18.28
C ASP A 350 40.88 -24.85 -16.80
N ASP A 351 39.93 -24.19 -16.09
CA ASP A 351 40.09 -23.84 -14.69
C ASP A 351 39.27 -24.83 -13.85
N VAL A 352 39.78 -25.20 -12.69
CA VAL A 352 39.17 -26.20 -11.81
C VAL A 352 38.18 -25.50 -10.89
N ASP A 353 36.94 -25.98 -10.82
CA ASP A 353 35.93 -25.47 -9.90
C ASP A 353 36.37 -25.71 -8.45
N LEU A 354 36.18 -24.71 -7.59
CA LEU A 354 36.50 -24.83 -6.16
C LEU A 354 35.77 -26.02 -5.48
N GLU A 355 34.66 -26.47 -6.01
CA GLU A 355 33.97 -27.67 -5.49
C GLU A 355 34.76 -28.95 -5.63
N GLU A 356 35.65 -29.05 -6.62
CA GLU A 356 36.51 -30.22 -6.82
C GLU A 356 37.55 -30.37 -5.70
N PHE A 357 37.85 -29.29 -4.96
CA PHE A 357 38.74 -29.29 -3.81
C PHE A 357 38.01 -29.64 -2.49
N ALA A 358 36.74 -30.02 -2.51
CA ALA A 358 35.97 -30.31 -1.31
C ALA A 358 36.50 -31.48 -0.47
N ASP A 359 37.35 -32.30 -1.06
CA ASP A 359 38.03 -33.41 -0.36
C ASP A 359 39.31 -32.95 0.40
N GLU A 360 39.86 -31.80 0.04
CA GLU A 360 41.10 -31.25 0.62
C GLU A 360 40.92 -29.96 1.39
N ILE A 361 39.86 -29.19 1.06
CA ILE A 361 39.52 -27.92 1.72
C ILE A 361 38.15 -28.04 2.36
N ASP A 362 38.08 -27.67 3.62
CA ASP A 362 36.82 -27.68 4.37
C ASP A 362 35.72 -26.84 3.66
N HIS A 363 34.51 -27.37 3.57
CA HIS A 363 33.35 -26.71 2.90
C HIS A 363 33.10 -25.28 3.37
N TRP A 364 33.26 -24.99 4.66
CA TRP A 364 33.05 -23.64 5.18
C TRP A 364 34.07 -22.62 4.64
N ILE A 365 35.28 -23.06 4.31
CA ILE A 365 36.33 -22.22 3.67
C ILE A 365 35.95 -21.97 2.20
N LEU A 366 35.48 -23.00 1.50
CA LEU A 366 34.97 -22.87 0.13
C LEU A 366 33.80 -21.91 0.08
N ASP A 367 32.85 -21.99 1.02
CA ASP A 367 31.72 -21.07 1.13
C ASP A 367 32.16 -19.61 1.35
N GLN A 368 33.22 -19.38 2.15
CA GLN A 368 33.79 -18.04 2.35
C GLN A 368 34.43 -17.50 1.07
N LEU A 369 35.15 -18.33 0.36
CA LEU A 369 35.79 -17.96 -0.92
C LEU A 369 34.73 -17.69 -2.00
N LYS A 370 33.70 -18.50 -2.10
CA LYS A 370 32.55 -18.26 -2.98
C LYS A 370 31.78 -17.01 -2.61
N GLY A 371 31.65 -16.72 -1.30
CA GLY A 371 31.00 -15.51 -0.79
C GLY A 371 31.67 -14.20 -1.23
N ILE A 372 32.96 -14.24 -1.60
CA ILE A 372 33.71 -13.09 -2.15
C ILE A 372 33.80 -13.11 -3.68
N GLY A 373 33.16 -14.10 -4.34
CA GLY A 373 33.12 -14.21 -5.82
C GLY A 373 34.28 -15.01 -6.40
N CYS A 374 34.87 -15.95 -5.63
CA CYS A 374 35.84 -16.91 -6.11
C CYS A 374 35.16 -18.28 -6.28
N ASP A 375 34.79 -18.62 -7.52
CA ASP A 375 34.14 -19.91 -7.82
C ASP A 375 35.13 -20.95 -8.34
N THR A 376 36.34 -20.52 -8.75
CA THR A 376 37.38 -21.38 -9.35
C THR A 376 38.74 -21.23 -8.66
N ALA A 377 39.57 -22.18 -8.81
CA ALA A 377 40.92 -22.25 -8.24
C ALA A 377 41.79 -21.07 -8.63
N ARG A 378 41.76 -20.66 -9.89
CA ARG A 378 42.51 -19.48 -10.36
C ARG A 378 41.96 -18.19 -9.81
N SER A 379 40.66 -18.07 -9.67
CA SER A 379 40.03 -16.88 -9.13
C SER A 379 40.53 -16.56 -7.71
N VAL A 380 40.91 -17.59 -6.93
CA VAL A 380 41.55 -17.43 -5.63
C VAL A 380 43.00 -16.97 -5.77
N LEU A 381 43.75 -17.56 -6.73
CA LEU A 381 45.17 -17.25 -6.94
C LEU A 381 45.39 -15.81 -7.49
N ASP A 382 44.40 -15.24 -8.18
CA ASP A 382 44.47 -13.90 -8.77
C ASP A 382 44.25 -12.78 -7.74
N ILE A 383 43.80 -13.11 -6.54
CA ILE A 383 43.62 -12.14 -5.45
C ILE A 383 44.85 -12.10 -4.55
N ASP A 384 45.33 -10.91 -4.27
CA ASP A 384 46.41 -10.74 -3.30
C ASP A 384 46.02 -11.33 -1.92
N LYS A 385 46.92 -12.10 -1.32
CA LYS A 385 46.73 -12.70 0.00
C LYS A 385 46.20 -11.71 1.04
N SER A 386 46.72 -10.49 1.05
CA SER A 386 46.29 -9.43 2.00
C SER A 386 44.84 -9.00 1.75
N ASP A 387 44.32 -9.17 0.56
CA ASP A 387 42.92 -8.86 0.21
C ASP A 387 41.99 -10.04 0.49
N LEU A 388 42.45 -11.27 0.35
CA LEU A 388 41.72 -12.46 0.80
C LEU A 388 41.45 -12.40 2.32
N VAL A 389 42.52 -12.12 3.13
CA VAL A 389 42.39 -11.95 4.59
C VAL A 389 41.39 -10.86 4.97
N LYS A 390 41.31 -9.75 4.22
CA LYS A 390 40.40 -8.64 4.51
C LYS A 390 38.94 -8.89 4.09
N ARG A 391 38.73 -9.74 3.10
CA ARG A 391 37.42 -9.98 2.51
C ARG A 391 36.73 -11.25 2.99
N THR A 392 37.51 -12.16 3.57
CA THR A 392 37.04 -13.39 4.22
C THR A 392 37.26 -13.29 5.74
N ASP A 393 36.54 -14.08 6.51
CA ASP A 393 36.78 -14.25 7.95
C ASP A 393 37.86 -15.34 8.22
N LEU A 394 38.74 -15.62 7.24
CA LEU A 394 39.78 -16.65 7.32
C LEU A 394 41.06 -16.08 7.92
N GLU A 395 41.71 -16.89 8.74
CA GLU A 395 43.05 -16.58 9.29
C GLU A 395 44.12 -16.69 8.20
N GLU A 396 45.19 -15.93 8.31
CA GLU A 396 46.28 -15.86 7.34
C GLU A 396 46.93 -17.24 7.08
N GLU A 397 47.04 -18.08 8.11
CA GLU A 397 47.59 -19.45 8.01
C GLU A 397 46.66 -20.38 7.20
N THR A 398 45.36 -20.21 7.35
CA THR A 398 44.36 -20.95 6.57
C THR A 398 44.41 -20.59 5.10
N ILE A 399 44.56 -19.31 4.79
CA ILE A 399 44.70 -18.83 3.41
C ILE A 399 45.98 -19.34 2.78
N ASP A 400 47.11 -19.36 3.50
CA ASP A 400 48.36 -19.94 3.01
C ASP A 400 48.20 -21.43 2.66
N HIS A 401 47.45 -22.16 3.48
CA HIS A 401 47.20 -23.57 3.27
C HIS A 401 46.35 -23.79 2.01
N VAL A 402 45.27 -23.02 1.85
CA VAL A 402 44.39 -23.06 0.68
C VAL A 402 45.16 -22.72 -0.60
N LEU A 403 45.95 -21.63 -0.59
CA LEU A 403 46.74 -21.19 -1.75
C LEU A 403 47.78 -22.25 -2.15
N LYS A 404 48.29 -23.01 -1.19
CA LYS A 404 49.25 -24.07 -1.45
C LYS A 404 48.56 -25.28 -2.11
N ILE A 405 47.42 -25.72 -1.57
CA ILE A 405 46.65 -26.85 -2.15
C ILE A 405 46.28 -26.52 -3.59
N ILE A 406 45.71 -25.35 -3.84
CA ILE A 406 45.27 -24.91 -5.16
C ILE A 406 46.46 -24.82 -6.14
N LYS A 407 47.64 -24.38 -5.70
CA LYS A 407 48.83 -24.34 -6.56
C LYS A 407 49.38 -25.71 -6.89
N ASP A 408 49.42 -26.60 -5.89
CA ASP A 408 49.94 -27.94 -6.06
C ASP A 408 49.08 -28.80 -7.03
N GLU A 409 47.74 -28.51 -7.17
CA GLU A 409 46.84 -29.19 -8.10
C GLU A 409 46.82 -28.57 -9.51
N LEU A 410 47.18 -27.28 -9.65
CA LEU A 410 47.24 -26.59 -10.97
C LEU A 410 48.61 -26.67 -11.64
N GLU A 411 49.66 -27.10 -10.97
CA GLU A 411 50.99 -27.38 -11.54
C GLU A 411 51.07 -28.81 -12.08
#